data_92e5d839a285d1381bc5aab069c7935d
#
_entry.id   92e5d839a285d1381bc5aab069c7935d
#
_cell.length_a   1.000
_cell.length_b   1.000
_cell.length_c   1.000
_cell.angle_alpha   90.00
_cell.angle_beta   90.00
_cell.angle_gamma   90.00
#
_symmetry.space_group_name_H-M   'P 1'
#
loop_
_entity.id
_entity.type
_entity.pdbx_description
1 polymer ?
#
loop_
_entity_poly.entity_id
_entity_poly.type
_entity_poly.pdbx_seq_one_letter_code
_entity_poly.pdbx_strand_id
1 'polypeptide(L)'
;MRKTAKIMAILTAFIILISSFVLPANAASVNYTASTVSGAKGETVTISVKISSSVEIWGANVMLGYNSSELQYVSSAKGGAVSSGSLNNTGSSVNFSGMFSAKSGTVFTVKFKILKASGSSALTLTSTENIDYDGKTYECATSNGKVTVTVPVTSIKLNKSSVTLKKGETSQLTATVSPDNATNKTVTYSSSNTKVAKVSSNGKITAVGGGTATITAKAGGKTATCKVTVNVAQTGITASGNTSKTVEMGGTLKLKVSKVPADATDNYSVTWSVADTNIATVSSNGTVKGVALGETTVTAKSNGWTVTYKITVTEPVTESSTEEPSSTEEPSSDNQSSTEPSTDLTPVEPDTTEPTTEKKDFWESIKNEIYNENNMISKPRYYLTMAVVAVATALVSISVTYFVTKGYYKTRNKSDE
;
A
#
# COMPACT_ATOMS: atom_id res chain seq x y z
N MET A 1 -42.85 -3.32 46.56
CA MET A 1 -42.47 -2.00 47.07
C MET A 1 -41.07 -1.96 47.72
N ARG A 2 -40.62 -2.88 48.58
CA ARG A 2 -39.28 -2.83 49.20
C ARG A 2 -38.07 -3.03 48.25
N LYS A 3 -38.21 -3.75 47.14
CA LYS A 3 -37.11 -3.95 46.16
C LYS A 3 -36.93 -2.77 45.23
N THR A 4 -38.00 -2.05 44.88
CA THR A 4 -37.93 -0.84 44.07
C THR A 4 -37.33 0.36 44.80
N ALA A 5 -37.60 0.47 46.09
CA ALA A 5 -36.99 1.52 46.93
C ALA A 5 -35.48 1.35 47.09
N LYS A 6 -34.95 0.11 47.21
CA LYS A 6 -33.52 -0.16 47.25
C LYS A 6 -32.79 0.15 45.94
N ILE A 7 -33.44 -0.14 44.81
CA ILE A 7 -32.85 0.18 43.46
C ILE A 7 -32.84 1.70 43.23
N MET A 8 -33.89 2.41 43.65
CA MET A 8 -33.93 3.87 43.57
C MET A 8 -32.85 4.52 44.51
N ALA A 9 -32.65 3.97 45.72
CA ALA A 9 -31.63 4.47 46.61
C ALA A 9 -30.19 4.24 46.12
N ILE A 10 -29.95 3.12 45.41
CA ILE A 10 -28.66 2.85 44.76
C ILE A 10 -28.46 3.74 43.53
N LEU A 11 -29.51 4.00 42.75
CA LEU A 11 -29.43 4.90 41.59
C LEU A 11 -29.20 6.38 42.03
N THR A 12 -29.87 6.83 43.10
CA THR A 12 -29.64 8.18 43.62
C THR A 12 -28.26 8.32 44.30
N ALA A 13 -27.73 7.28 44.97
CA ALA A 13 -26.39 7.26 45.47
C ALA A 13 -25.34 7.28 44.35
N PHE A 14 -25.59 6.58 43.22
CA PHE A 14 -24.71 6.60 42.08
C PHE A 14 -24.74 7.93 41.33
N ILE A 15 -25.90 8.60 41.24
CA ILE A 15 -26.04 9.94 40.65
C ILE A 15 -25.36 11.00 41.55
N ILE A 16 -25.44 10.87 42.87
CA ILE A 16 -24.76 11.75 43.82
C ILE A 16 -23.26 11.52 43.79
N LEU A 17 -22.78 10.26 43.58
CA LEU A 17 -21.35 9.97 43.43
C LEU A 17 -20.78 10.52 42.11
N ILE A 18 -21.57 10.60 41.02
CA ILE A 18 -21.16 11.20 39.76
C ILE A 18 -21.21 12.74 39.84
N SER A 19 -22.14 13.33 40.63
CA SER A 19 -22.24 14.78 40.78
C SER A 19 -21.15 15.36 41.72
N SER A 20 -20.50 14.53 42.53
CA SER A 20 -19.37 14.96 43.39
C SER A 20 -18.00 14.87 42.70
N PHE A 21 -17.92 14.31 41.45
CA PHE A 21 -16.75 14.42 40.57
C PHE A 21 -16.91 15.59 39.61
N VAL A 22 -17.31 16.74 40.09
CA VAL A 22 -17.03 18.00 39.42
C VAL A 22 -15.52 18.20 39.58
N LEU A 23 -14.76 17.74 38.61
CA LEU A 23 -13.40 18.24 38.44
C LEU A 23 -13.50 19.76 38.44
N PRO A 24 -12.79 20.46 39.33
CA PRO A 24 -12.83 21.91 39.32
C PRO A 24 -12.44 22.37 37.91
N ALA A 25 -13.36 23.02 37.23
CA ALA A 25 -13.24 23.40 35.81
C ALA A 25 -12.11 24.42 35.56
N ASN A 26 -11.26 24.71 36.56
CA ASN A 26 -10.18 25.71 36.50
C ASN A 26 -9.03 25.47 37.49
N ALA A 27 -8.65 24.24 37.78
CA ALA A 27 -7.37 24.05 38.45
C ALA A 27 -6.25 24.48 37.50
N ALA A 28 -5.47 25.48 37.89
CA ALA A 28 -4.30 25.89 37.14
C ALA A 28 -3.38 24.68 36.90
N SER A 29 -3.08 24.41 35.65
CA SER A 29 -2.27 23.25 35.25
C SER A 29 -0.95 23.70 34.65
N VAL A 30 0.15 23.17 35.17
CA VAL A 30 1.50 23.32 34.62
C VAL A 30 1.97 21.93 34.22
N ASN A 31 2.28 21.73 32.94
CA ASN A 31 2.68 20.43 32.42
C ASN A 31 4.04 20.55 31.71
N TYR A 32 4.95 19.67 32.05
CA TYR A 32 6.22 19.51 31.33
C TYR A 32 6.25 18.17 30.64
N THR A 33 6.77 18.15 29.42
CA THR A 33 6.90 16.94 28.63
C THR A 33 8.29 16.81 28.05
N ALA A 34 8.93 15.65 28.21
CA ALA A 34 10.14 15.28 27.51
C ALA A 34 9.77 14.46 26.27
N SER A 35 10.39 14.77 25.13
CA SER A 35 10.13 14.03 23.88
C SER A 35 10.63 12.59 23.94
N THR A 36 9.94 11.70 23.19
CA THR A 36 10.43 10.35 22.88
C THR A 36 11.01 10.36 21.48
N VAL A 37 12.23 9.84 21.33
CA VAL A 37 12.94 9.77 20.04
C VAL A 37 13.52 8.39 19.83
N SER A 38 13.95 8.09 18.60
CA SER A 38 14.65 6.84 18.27
C SER A 38 15.88 7.12 17.43
N GLY A 39 16.90 6.26 17.58
CA GLY A 39 18.14 6.33 16.82
C GLY A 39 18.98 5.08 17.03
N ALA A 40 19.98 4.87 16.19
CA ALA A 40 20.90 3.74 16.31
C ALA A 40 22.06 4.06 17.27
N LYS A 41 22.73 3.03 17.78
CA LYS A 41 23.96 3.19 18.56
C LYS A 41 24.98 4.06 17.80
N GLY A 42 25.54 5.06 18.49
CA GLY A 42 26.52 6.00 17.93
C GLY A 42 25.89 7.25 17.33
N GLU A 43 24.58 7.25 17.02
CA GLU A 43 23.87 8.43 16.53
C GLU A 43 23.63 9.46 17.63
N THR A 44 23.49 10.71 17.23
CA THR A 44 23.11 11.81 18.13
C THR A 44 21.63 12.13 17.93
N VAL A 45 20.89 12.11 19.00
CA VAL A 45 19.45 12.45 19.05
C VAL A 45 19.21 13.71 19.87
N THR A 46 18.14 14.43 19.57
CA THR A 46 17.77 15.65 20.28
C THR A 46 16.48 15.42 21.07
N ILE A 47 16.54 15.60 22.37
CA ILE A 47 15.40 15.61 23.27
C ILE A 47 14.95 17.05 23.47
N SER A 48 13.65 17.29 23.35
CA SER A 48 13.03 18.57 23.67
C SER A 48 12.21 18.44 24.95
N VAL A 49 12.45 19.34 25.88
CA VAL A 49 11.61 19.52 27.05
C VAL A 49 10.71 20.73 26.81
N LYS A 50 9.39 20.53 26.90
CA LYS A 50 8.37 21.54 26.62
C LYS A 50 7.54 21.82 27.86
N ILE A 51 7.04 23.07 27.95
CA ILE A 51 6.01 23.48 28.90
C ILE A 51 4.68 23.68 28.16
N SER A 52 3.58 23.40 28.87
CA SER A 52 2.22 23.80 28.53
C SER A 52 1.50 24.16 29.83
N SER A 53 1.15 25.44 30.00
CA SER A 53 0.57 25.96 31.26
C SER A 53 -0.68 26.78 30.94
N SER A 54 -1.69 26.65 31.82
CA SER A 54 -2.89 27.52 31.78
C SER A 54 -2.65 28.86 32.45
N VAL A 55 -1.59 28.98 33.25
CA VAL A 55 -1.18 30.21 33.95
C VAL A 55 0.19 30.69 33.45
N GLU A 56 0.53 31.92 33.72
CA GLU A 56 1.87 32.45 33.45
C GLU A 56 2.82 31.94 34.55
N ILE A 57 3.85 31.24 34.13
CA ILE A 57 4.93 30.81 35.02
C ILE A 57 6.09 31.79 34.80
N TRP A 58 6.54 32.40 35.90
CA TRP A 58 7.63 33.35 35.87
C TRP A 58 8.98 32.66 36.10
N GLY A 59 9.04 31.67 36.99
CA GLY A 59 10.24 30.92 37.27
C GLY A 59 9.98 29.44 37.57
N ALA A 60 10.93 28.60 37.21
CA ALA A 60 10.93 27.19 37.59
C ALA A 60 12.34 26.56 37.53
N ASN A 61 12.49 25.45 38.23
CA ASN A 61 13.60 24.51 38.12
C ASN A 61 13.09 23.25 37.42
N VAL A 62 13.64 22.91 36.22
CA VAL A 62 13.23 21.74 35.41
C VAL A 62 14.45 20.84 35.23
N MET A 63 14.35 19.58 35.61
CA MET A 63 15.45 18.63 35.56
C MET A 63 15.08 17.45 34.66
N LEU A 64 15.96 17.15 33.69
CA LEU A 64 15.91 15.95 32.84
C LEU A 64 17.02 14.98 33.26
N GLY A 65 16.64 13.93 33.98
CA GLY A 65 17.53 12.84 34.39
C GLY A 65 17.75 11.83 33.26
N TYR A 66 18.95 11.28 33.14
CA TYR A 66 19.32 10.27 32.16
C TYR A 66 20.40 9.32 32.67
N ASN A 67 20.50 8.14 32.07
CA ASN A 67 21.57 7.18 32.37
C ASN A 67 22.81 7.45 31.53
N SER A 68 23.88 7.96 32.13
CA SER A 68 25.13 8.32 31.45
C SER A 68 25.91 7.12 30.87
N SER A 69 25.65 5.89 31.34
CA SER A 69 26.21 4.68 30.71
C SER A 69 25.51 4.29 29.41
N GLU A 70 24.28 4.80 29.17
CA GLU A 70 23.46 4.53 27.98
C GLU A 70 23.41 5.71 27.00
N LEU A 71 23.49 6.94 27.52
CA LEU A 71 23.40 8.20 26.78
C LEU A 71 24.54 9.14 27.17
N GLN A 72 25.40 9.49 26.22
CA GLN A 72 26.43 10.48 26.43
C GLN A 72 25.88 11.87 26.11
N TYR A 73 25.94 12.77 27.08
CA TYR A 73 25.63 14.18 26.87
C TYR A 73 26.58 14.81 25.81
N VAL A 74 26.01 15.56 24.87
CA VAL A 74 26.76 16.28 23.83
C VAL A 74 26.65 17.79 24.04
N SER A 75 25.42 18.31 24.12
CA SER A 75 25.14 19.73 24.31
C SER A 75 23.70 19.95 24.75
N SER A 76 23.43 21.13 25.31
CA SER A 76 22.07 21.61 25.56
C SER A 76 21.93 23.07 25.12
N ALA A 77 20.69 23.46 24.81
CA ALA A 77 20.35 24.83 24.44
C ALA A 77 19.01 25.24 25.03
N LYS A 78 18.87 26.50 25.42
CA LYS A 78 17.59 27.10 25.85
C LYS A 78 16.61 27.14 24.67
N GLY A 79 15.33 26.95 24.98
CA GLY A 79 14.23 27.03 24.02
C GLY A 79 13.56 28.42 24.04
N GLY A 80 12.61 28.61 23.12
CA GLY A 80 11.92 29.89 22.95
C GLY A 80 10.87 30.21 24.03
N ALA A 81 10.55 29.27 24.94
CA ALA A 81 9.63 29.51 26.04
C ALA A 81 10.29 30.22 27.25
N VAL A 82 11.61 30.40 27.23
CA VAL A 82 12.35 30.99 28.35
C VAL A 82 13.00 32.33 27.97
N SER A 83 12.91 33.30 28.87
CA SER A 83 13.51 34.62 28.71
C SER A 83 14.95 34.64 29.21
N SER A 84 15.23 34.00 30.34
CA SER A 84 16.56 33.95 30.97
C SER A 84 16.73 32.65 31.74
N GLY A 85 17.97 32.34 32.14
CA GLY A 85 18.25 31.18 32.99
C GLY A 85 19.53 30.46 32.58
N SER A 86 19.90 29.45 33.35
CA SER A 86 21.07 28.62 33.19
C SER A 86 20.69 27.17 32.87
N LEU A 87 21.56 26.50 32.12
CA LEU A 87 21.51 25.06 31.86
C LEU A 87 22.81 24.44 32.37
N ASN A 88 22.68 23.48 33.29
CA ASN A 88 23.80 22.75 33.89
C ASN A 88 23.68 21.27 33.62
N ASN A 89 24.76 20.63 33.17
CA ASN A 89 24.86 19.16 33.08
C ASN A 89 25.67 18.63 34.27
N THR A 90 25.07 17.74 35.05
CA THR A 90 25.70 17.11 36.23
C THR A 90 26.31 15.73 35.95
N GLY A 91 26.26 15.27 34.67
CA GLY A 91 26.69 13.92 34.27
C GLY A 91 25.59 12.88 34.31
N SER A 92 24.50 13.10 35.07
CA SER A 92 23.32 12.23 35.13
C SER A 92 22.00 12.99 34.95
N SER A 93 22.04 14.32 34.91
CA SER A 93 20.91 15.17 34.62
C SER A 93 21.30 16.47 33.92
N VAL A 94 20.37 17.04 33.16
CA VAL A 94 20.45 18.40 32.63
C VAL A 94 19.40 19.25 33.35
N ASN A 95 19.86 20.25 34.07
CA ASN A 95 19.02 21.09 34.92
C ASN A 95 18.89 22.48 34.30
N PHE A 96 17.64 22.93 34.15
CA PHE A 96 17.30 24.29 33.80
C PHE A 96 16.80 25.01 35.07
N SER A 97 17.31 26.19 35.31
CA SER A 97 16.80 27.12 36.33
C SER A 97 16.68 28.49 35.71
N GLY A 98 15.50 29.09 35.69
CA GLY A 98 15.31 30.37 35.05
C GLY A 98 13.88 30.82 34.90
N MET A 99 13.72 31.89 34.13
CA MET A 99 12.45 32.58 33.90
C MET A 99 11.85 32.22 32.58
N PHE A 100 10.51 32.22 32.51
CA PHE A 100 9.73 31.94 31.32
C PHE A 100 9.21 33.25 30.66
N SER A 101 9.03 33.21 29.36
CA SER A 101 8.42 34.27 28.56
C SER A 101 7.14 33.84 27.85
N ALA A 102 6.76 32.56 27.99
CA ALA A 102 5.58 32.02 27.33
C ALA A 102 4.95 30.89 28.16
N LYS A 103 3.60 30.80 28.09
CA LYS A 103 2.81 29.71 28.72
C LYS A 103 3.05 28.34 28.05
N SER A 104 3.55 28.32 26.83
CA SER A 104 3.81 27.09 26.10
C SER A 104 5.03 27.21 25.19
N GLY A 105 5.70 26.10 24.93
CA GLY A 105 6.83 26.05 24.02
C GLY A 105 7.98 25.20 24.56
N THR A 106 9.12 25.28 23.87
CA THR A 106 10.32 24.55 24.27
C THR A 106 11.03 25.30 25.39
N VAL A 107 11.29 24.60 26.51
CA VAL A 107 12.08 25.09 27.64
C VAL A 107 13.56 24.96 27.33
N PHE A 108 13.98 23.75 26.95
CA PHE A 108 15.34 23.49 26.50
C PHE A 108 15.39 22.23 25.62
N THR A 109 16.48 22.08 24.93
CA THR A 109 16.84 20.88 24.16
C THR A 109 18.14 20.29 24.66
N VAL A 110 18.25 18.96 24.59
CA VAL A 110 19.49 18.23 24.92
C VAL A 110 19.83 17.28 23.80
N LYS A 111 21.10 17.30 23.37
CA LYS A 111 21.64 16.33 22.43
C LYS A 111 22.37 15.23 23.18
N PHE A 112 22.02 13.99 22.91
CA PHE A 112 22.65 12.81 23.44
C PHE A 112 23.20 11.93 22.32
N LYS A 113 24.42 11.42 22.47
CA LYS A 113 24.94 10.31 21.67
C LYS A 113 24.52 9.00 22.31
N ILE A 114 23.94 8.10 21.54
CA ILE A 114 23.46 6.80 21.99
C ILE A 114 24.64 5.85 22.17
N LEU A 115 24.86 5.37 23.39
CA LEU A 115 25.89 4.38 23.74
C LEU A 115 25.32 2.96 23.79
N LYS A 116 24.05 2.81 24.17
CA LYS A 116 23.34 1.54 24.30
C LYS A 116 23.18 0.85 22.95
N ALA A 117 23.30 -0.47 22.93
CA ALA A 117 23.27 -1.25 21.68
C ALA A 117 21.83 -1.59 21.21
N SER A 118 20.86 -1.67 22.13
CA SER A 118 19.47 -2.00 21.83
C SER A 118 18.54 -1.67 23.00
N GLY A 119 17.23 -1.75 22.81
CA GLY A 119 16.22 -1.49 23.83
C GLY A 119 15.87 -0.02 23.95
N SER A 120 15.66 0.48 25.16
CA SER A 120 15.36 1.90 25.41
C SER A 120 16.11 2.44 26.62
N SER A 121 16.38 3.74 26.60
CA SER A 121 16.89 4.50 27.75
C SER A 121 15.79 5.44 28.23
N ALA A 122 15.38 5.32 29.48
CA ALA A 122 14.39 6.19 30.07
C ALA A 122 14.99 7.56 30.38
N LEU A 123 14.15 8.60 30.26
CA LEU A 123 14.46 9.96 30.66
C LEU A 123 13.43 10.35 31.73
N THR A 124 13.89 10.75 32.89
CA THR A 124 13.01 11.20 33.98
C THR A 124 12.91 12.71 33.97
N LEU A 125 11.70 13.23 34.02
CA LEU A 125 11.44 14.67 34.03
C LEU A 125 10.82 15.06 35.35
N THR A 126 11.44 16.01 36.03
CA THR A 126 10.93 16.59 37.27
C THR A 126 10.97 18.11 37.19
N SER A 127 10.09 18.77 37.91
CA SER A 127 10.12 20.22 38.03
C SER A 127 9.75 20.61 39.45
N THR A 128 10.40 21.65 39.95
CA THR A 128 10.16 22.26 41.26
C THR A 128 10.08 23.77 41.13
N GLU A 129 9.51 24.43 42.12
CA GLU A 129 9.49 25.89 42.23
C GLU A 129 8.81 26.58 41.03
N ASN A 130 7.68 25.99 40.56
CA ASN A 130 6.89 26.66 39.52
C ASN A 130 6.14 27.83 40.12
N ILE A 131 6.65 29.03 39.92
CA ILE A 131 6.13 30.25 40.53
C ILE A 131 5.64 31.23 39.45
N ASP A 132 4.57 31.98 39.73
CA ASP A 132 4.15 33.13 38.94
C ASP A 132 4.88 34.42 39.41
N TYR A 133 4.50 35.54 38.79
CA TYR A 133 5.07 36.86 39.08
C TYR A 133 4.83 37.28 40.56
N ASP A 134 3.71 36.87 41.15
CA ASP A 134 3.33 37.20 42.52
C ASP A 134 3.93 36.23 43.56
N GLY A 135 4.78 35.30 43.12
CA GLY A 135 5.44 34.30 43.98
C GLY A 135 4.55 33.12 44.38
N LYS A 136 3.37 32.97 43.76
CA LYS A 136 2.49 31.83 44.00
C LYS A 136 3.04 30.59 43.35
N THR A 137 3.11 29.50 44.11
CA THR A 137 3.59 28.19 43.65
C THR A 137 2.48 27.37 43.01
N TYR A 138 2.84 26.57 42.01
CA TYR A 138 1.94 25.67 41.31
C TYR A 138 2.49 24.24 41.25
N GLU A 139 1.63 23.28 41.52
CA GLU A 139 1.92 21.87 41.25
C GLU A 139 2.03 21.65 39.76
N CYS A 140 2.95 20.79 39.34
CA CYS A 140 3.13 20.44 37.94
C CYS A 140 2.98 18.95 37.69
N ALA A 141 2.49 18.62 36.51
CA ALA A 141 2.56 17.27 35.97
C ALA A 141 3.76 17.15 35.01
N THR A 142 4.45 16.03 35.12
CA THR A 142 5.58 15.74 34.24
C THR A 142 5.32 14.48 33.43
N SER A 143 5.67 14.51 32.16
CA SER A 143 5.63 13.34 31.25
C SER A 143 7.05 12.99 30.83
N ASN A 144 7.51 11.82 31.25
CA ASN A 144 8.82 11.31 30.97
C ASN A 144 9.01 11.01 29.48
N GLY A 145 10.24 11.24 28.98
CA GLY A 145 10.63 10.84 27.64
C GLY A 145 11.38 9.49 27.61
N LYS A 146 11.78 9.07 26.45
CA LYS A 146 12.71 7.95 26.28
C LYS A 146 13.46 8.05 24.96
N VAL A 147 14.62 7.43 24.92
CA VAL A 147 15.36 7.16 23.68
C VAL A 147 15.20 5.68 23.36
N THR A 148 14.55 5.36 22.23
CA THR A 148 14.43 3.98 21.74
C THR A 148 15.60 3.69 20.79
N VAL A 149 16.39 2.68 21.13
CA VAL A 149 17.57 2.32 20.31
C VAL A 149 17.14 1.38 19.19
N THR A 150 17.30 1.84 17.96
CA THR A 150 17.03 1.04 16.75
C THR A 150 18.26 0.22 16.38
N VAL A 151 18.03 -1.02 16.03
CA VAL A 151 19.05 -1.92 15.47
C VAL A 151 18.73 -2.11 13.99
N PRO A 152 19.55 -1.57 13.06
CA PRO A 152 19.26 -1.70 11.64
C PRO A 152 19.52 -3.11 11.13
N VAL A 153 18.85 -3.47 10.04
CA VAL A 153 19.14 -4.70 9.29
C VAL A 153 20.48 -4.55 8.59
N THR A 154 21.41 -5.47 8.83
CA THR A 154 22.74 -5.50 8.21
C THR A 154 22.76 -6.39 6.98
N SER A 155 21.99 -7.49 6.98
CA SER A 155 21.88 -8.40 5.83
C SER A 155 20.56 -9.16 5.82
N ILE A 156 20.21 -9.69 4.65
CA ILE A 156 19.15 -10.66 4.44
C ILE A 156 19.68 -11.82 3.59
N LYS A 157 19.28 -13.04 3.92
CA LYS A 157 19.62 -14.26 3.18
C LYS A 157 18.37 -15.05 2.86
N LEU A 158 18.34 -15.73 1.72
CA LEU A 158 17.31 -16.69 1.35
C LEU A 158 17.83 -18.11 1.54
N ASN A 159 16.95 -19.05 1.89
CA ASN A 159 17.27 -20.48 1.99
C ASN A 159 17.58 -21.13 0.64
N LYS A 160 17.23 -20.47 -0.48
CA LYS A 160 17.49 -20.92 -1.85
C LYS A 160 17.93 -19.75 -2.73
N SER A 161 18.99 -19.93 -3.52
CA SER A 161 19.47 -18.98 -4.53
C SER A 161 18.86 -19.25 -5.92
N SER A 162 18.39 -20.47 -6.15
CA SER A 162 17.68 -20.88 -7.36
C SER A 162 16.68 -21.99 -7.08
N VAL A 163 15.66 -22.10 -7.94
CA VAL A 163 14.67 -23.17 -7.94
C VAL A 163 14.17 -23.41 -9.36
N THR A 164 14.02 -24.70 -9.70
CA THR A 164 13.40 -25.12 -10.97
C THR A 164 12.08 -25.80 -10.64
N LEU A 165 11.01 -25.39 -11.32
CA LEU A 165 9.64 -25.86 -11.09
C LEU A 165 8.98 -26.21 -12.43
N LYS A 166 8.01 -27.10 -12.41
CA LYS A 166 7.04 -27.27 -13.49
C LYS A 166 5.90 -26.27 -13.32
N LYS A 167 5.22 -25.91 -14.38
CA LYS A 167 4.02 -25.06 -14.34
C LYS A 167 3.00 -25.62 -13.34
N GLY A 168 2.50 -24.75 -12.47
CA GLY A 168 1.56 -25.08 -11.37
C GLY A 168 2.23 -25.50 -10.06
N GLU A 169 3.50 -25.91 -10.06
CA GLU A 169 4.21 -26.26 -8.84
C GLU A 169 4.51 -25.04 -7.97
N THR A 170 4.76 -25.30 -6.70
CA THR A 170 5.08 -24.25 -5.71
C THR A 170 6.37 -24.57 -4.96
N SER A 171 7.05 -23.55 -4.47
CA SER A 171 8.22 -23.66 -3.60
C SER A 171 8.20 -22.59 -2.52
N GLN A 172 8.64 -22.94 -1.31
CA GLN A 172 8.74 -22.00 -0.22
C GLN A 172 10.14 -21.37 -0.17
N LEU A 173 10.21 -20.04 -0.16
CA LEU A 173 11.38 -19.27 0.24
C LEU A 173 11.21 -18.81 1.68
N THR A 174 12.32 -18.95 2.44
CA THR A 174 12.44 -18.41 3.79
C THR A 174 13.57 -17.41 3.80
N ALA A 175 13.29 -16.22 4.28
CA ALA A 175 14.29 -15.16 4.44
C ALA A 175 14.75 -15.10 5.90
N THR A 176 16.07 -15.04 6.10
CA THR A 176 16.71 -14.79 7.40
C THR A 176 17.29 -13.38 7.39
N VAL A 177 16.86 -12.56 8.34
CA VAL A 177 17.30 -11.19 8.52
C VAL A 177 18.32 -11.13 9.64
N SER A 178 19.43 -10.44 9.43
CA SER A 178 20.47 -10.24 10.45
C SER A 178 20.66 -8.75 10.75
N PRO A 179 20.98 -8.41 12.01
CA PRO A 179 21.08 -9.30 13.17
C PRO A 179 19.71 -9.74 13.69
N ASP A 180 19.66 -10.81 14.50
CA ASP A 180 18.40 -11.36 15.01
C ASP A 180 17.60 -10.38 15.89
N ASN A 181 18.31 -9.42 16.53
CA ASN A 181 17.70 -8.35 17.31
C ASN A 181 17.40 -7.07 16.49
N ALA A 182 17.42 -7.14 15.14
CA ALA A 182 17.05 -6.00 14.30
C ALA A 182 15.62 -5.53 14.65
N THR A 183 15.47 -4.20 14.79
CA THR A 183 14.22 -3.58 15.27
C THR A 183 13.06 -3.81 14.31
N ASN A 184 13.31 -3.77 13.01
CA ASN A 184 12.31 -4.06 11.98
C ASN A 184 12.83 -5.17 11.06
N LYS A 185 12.26 -6.36 11.20
CA LYS A 185 12.57 -7.55 10.38
C LYS A 185 11.53 -7.84 9.31
N THR A 186 10.68 -6.88 8.99
CA THR A 186 9.65 -7.06 7.96
C THR A 186 10.30 -7.34 6.62
N VAL A 187 9.94 -8.48 6.02
CA VAL A 187 10.39 -8.91 4.69
C VAL A 187 9.29 -8.69 3.68
N THR A 188 9.64 -8.09 2.56
CA THR A 188 8.78 -7.97 1.39
C THR A 188 9.34 -8.77 0.23
N TYR A 189 8.46 -9.41 -0.55
CA TYR A 189 8.84 -10.20 -1.71
C TYR A 189 8.28 -9.59 -2.99
N SER A 190 9.05 -9.69 -4.09
CA SER A 190 8.62 -9.26 -5.42
C SER A 190 9.15 -10.22 -6.49
N SER A 191 8.47 -10.29 -7.63
CA SER A 191 8.89 -11.05 -8.80
C SER A 191 9.18 -10.12 -9.96
N SER A 192 10.27 -10.36 -10.68
CA SER A 192 10.62 -9.62 -11.90
C SER A 192 9.69 -9.94 -13.08
N ASN A 193 9.01 -11.10 -13.05
CA ASN A 193 8.07 -11.52 -14.09
C ASN A 193 6.96 -12.40 -13.50
N THR A 194 5.81 -11.80 -13.23
CA THR A 194 4.65 -12.49 -12.65
C THR A 194 3.93 -13.42 -13.61
N LYS A 195 4.21 -13.34 -14.93
CA LYS A 195 3.72 -14.30 -15.93
C LYS A 195 4.48 -15.62 -15.87
N VAL A 196 5.73 -15.61 -15.35
CA VAL A 196 6.55 -16.80 -15.15
C VAL A 196 6.40 -17.35 -13.74
N ALA A 197 6.58 -16.51 -12.73
CA ALA A 197 6.46 -16.91 -11.33
C ALA A 197 5.87 -15.79 -10.47
N LYS A 198 4.90 -16.12 -9.64
CA LYS A 198 4.35 -15.24 -8.59
C LYS A 198 4.97 -15.59 -7.25
N VAL A 199 5.02 -14.61 -6.35
CA VAL A 199 5.42 -14.82 -4.96
C VAL A 199 4.42 -14.14 -4.04
N SER A 200 4.03 -14.83 -2.96
CA SER A 200 3.15 -14.28 -1.92
C SER A 200 3.95 -13.52 -0.85
N SER A 201 3.26 -12.77 0.02
CA SER A 201 3.86 -12.03 1.13
C SER A 201 4.63 -12.91 2.12
N ASN A 202 4.29 -14.20 2.23
CA ASN A 202 4.98 -15.18 3.08
C ASN A 202 6.09 -15.95 2.34
N GLY A 203 6.44 -15.55 1.09
CA GLY A 203 7.55 -16.15 0.34
C GLY A 203 7.20 -17.42 -0.43
N LYS A 204 5.92 -17.83 -0.56
CA LYS A 204 5.51 -18.97 -1.38
C LYS A 204 5.55 -18.59 -2.85
N ILE A 205 6.42 -19.25 -3.62
CA ILE A 205 6.50 -19.13 -5.08
C ILE A 205 5.44 -20.03 -5.71
N THR A 206 4.81 -19.55 -6.77
CA THR A 206 3.92 -20.32 -7.66
C THR A 206 4.41 -20.18 -9.10
N ALA A 207 4.70 -21.28 -9.77
CA ALA A 207 5.06 -21.32 -11.18
C ALA A 207 3.83 -21.10 -12.06
N VAL A 208 3.85 -20.08 -12.92
CA VAL A 208 2.70 -19.66 -13.73
C VAL A 208 2.85 -20.02 -15.20
N GLY A 209 4.00 -19.75 -15.77
CA GLY A 209 4.28 -19.98 -17.19
C GLY A 209 5.76 -20.23 -17.42
N GLY A 210 6.10 -20.78 -18.59
CA GLY A 210 7.47 -21.14 -18.97
C GLY A 210 8.43 -19.95 -19.04
N GLY A 211 9.68 -20.15 -18.59
CA GLY A 211 10.72 -19.14 -18.65
C GLY A 211 11.46 -18.93 -17.31
N THR A 212 12.03 -17.75 -17.12
CA THR A 212 12.79 -17.41 -15.92
C THR A 212 12.25 -16.12 -15.28
N ALA A 213 12.26 -16.08 -13.95
CA ALA A 213 11.95 -14.90 -13.14
C ALA A 213 12.92 -14.83 -11.96
N THR A 214 13.19 -13.63 -11.47
CA THR A 214 13.95 -13.41 -10.24
C THR A 214 12.99 -12.98 -9.13
N ILE A 215 12.96 -13.73 -8.04
CA ILE A 215 12.28 -13.34 -6.82
C ILE A 215 13.27 -12.57 -5.95
N THR A 216 12.87 -11.38 -5.52
CA THR A 216 13.66 -10.51 -4.63
C THR A 216 12.97 -10.41 -3.27
N ALA A 217 13.68 -10.73 -2.20
CA ALA A 217 13.31 -10.44 -0.83
C ALA A 217 14.02 -9.18 -0.34
N LYS A 218 13.32 -8.27 0.34
CA LYS A 218 13.86 -7.00 0.85
C LYS A 218 13.48 -6.80 2.32
N ALA A 219 14.46 -6.41 3.14
CA ALA A 219 14.27 -6.02 4.54
C ALA A 219 15.29 -4.93 4.92
N GLY A 220 14.85 -3.83 5.55
CA GLY A 220 15.71 -2.75 6.03
C GLY A 220 16.66 -2.20 4.94
N GLY A 221 16.22 -2.12 3.69
CA GLY A 221 17.04 -1.67 2.55
C GLY A 221 17.97 -2.75 1.97
N LYS A 222 18.14 -3.91 2.62
CA LYS A 222 18.94 -5.02 2.11
C LYS A 222 18.10 -5.95 1.25
N THR A 223 18.72 -6.61 0.27
CA THR A 223 18.04 -7.52 -0.68
C THR A 223 18.77 -8.85 -0.80
N ALA A 224 17.98 -9.90 -1.07
CA ALA A 224 18.46 -11.22 -1.48
C ALA A 224 17.58 -11.72 -2.61
N THR A 225 18.14 -12.49 -3.55
CA THR A 225 17.45 -12.93 -4.76
C THR A 225 17.47 -14.45 -4.91
N CYS A 226 16.41 -14.97 -5.55
CA CYS A 226 16.32 -16.36 -5.96
C CYS A 226 15.90 -16.40 -7.44
N LYS A 227 16.70 -17.09 -8.28
CA LYS A 227 16.36 -17.34 -9.70
C LYS A 227 15.34 -18.48 -9.78
N VAL A 228 14.20 -18.23 -10.38
CA VAL A 228 13.16 -19.24 -10.63
C VAL A 228 13.17 -19.59 -12.12
N THR A 229 13.31 -20.87 -12.43
CA THR A 229 13.14 -21.41 -13.79
C THR A 229 11.86 -22.23 -13.80
N VAL A 230 10.95 -21.93 -14.70
CA VAL A 230 9.72 -22.71 -14.87
C VAL A 230 9.81 -23.47 -16.19
N ASN A 231 9.77 -24.79 -16.09
CA ASN A 231 9.76 -25.67 -17.25
C ASN A 231 8.31 -26.02 -17.63
N VAL A 232 8.01 -25.88 -18.93
CA VAL A 232 6.72 -26.24 -19.51
C VAL A 232 7.01 -27.14 -20.72
N ALA A 233 6.56 -28.40 -20.66
CA ALA A 233 6.76 -29.33 -21.75
C ALA A 233 5.90 -28.98 -22.96
N GLN A 234 6.45 -29.18 -24.15
CA GLN A 234 5.70 -29.11 -25.40
C GLN A 234 4.75 -30.32 -25.48
N THR A 235 3.46 -30.05 -25.72
CA THR A 235 2.41 -31.08 -25.84
C THR A 235 1.85 -31.18 -27.27
N GLY A 236 2.37 -30.37 -28.19
CA GLY A 236 1.95 -30.37 -29.57
C GLY A 236 2.58 -29.24 -30.40
N ILE A 237 2.21 -29.24 -31.71
CA ILE A 237 2.35 -28.11 -32.61
C ILE A 237 1.02 -27.86 -33.28
N THR A 238 0.76 -26.62 -33.67
CA THR A 238 -0.46 -26.22 -34.39
C THR A 238 -0.14 -25.44 -35.62
N ALA A 239 -0.94 -25.60 -36.67
CA ALA A 239 -0.86 -24.80 -37.89
C ALA A 239 -1.26 -23.34 -37.62
N SER A 240 -0.61 -22.39 -38.29
CA SER A 240 -1.05 -21.01 -38.33
C SER A 240 -2.07 -20.86 -39.49
N GLY A 241 -3.35 -20.87 -39.11
CA GLY A 241 -4.47 -20.78 -40.07
C GLY A 241 -4.88 -22.12 -40.70
N ASN A 242 -5.60 -22.06 -41.80
CA ASN A 242 -6.11 -23.25 -42.51
C ASN A 242 -4.98 -24.18 -43.00
N THR A 243 -5.17 -25.50 -42.87
CA THR A 243 -4.24 -26.53 -43.30
C THR A 243 -4.38 -26.90 -44.78
N SER A 244 -5.44 -26.49 -45.48
CA SER A 244 -5.56 -26.58 -46.94
C SER A 244 -5.08 -25.27 -47.56
N LYS A 245 -4.12 -25.36 -48.45
CA LYS A 245 -3.45 -24.20 -49.07
C LYS A 245 -3.32 -24.41 -50.57
N THR A 246 -3.45 -23.33 -51.32
CA THR A 246 -3.24 -23.27 -52.75
C THR A 246 -1.99 -22.47 -53.06
N VAL A 247 -1.21 -22.89 -54.03
CA VAL A 247 -0.05 -22.18 -54.55
C VAL A 247 -0.03 -22.36 -56.07
N GLU A 248 0.29 -21.31 -56.82
CA GLU A 248 0.42 -21.38 -58.27
C GLU A 248 1.69 -22.15 -58.65
N MET A 249 1.68 -22.78 -59.80
CA MET A 249 2.87 -23.39 -60.41
C MET A 249 3.97 -22.32 -60.57
N GLY A 250 5.17 -22.61 -60.07
CA GLY A 250 6.28 -21.64 -59.97
C GLY A 250 6.21 -20.67 -58.83
N GLY A 251 5.02 -20.45 -58.21
CA GLY A 251 4.79 -19.59 -57.07
C GLY A 251 5.32 -20.17 -55.77
N THR A 252 5.30 -19.35 -54.70
CA THR A 252 5.75 -19.76 -53.38
C THR A 252 4.74 -19.42 -52.28
N LEU A 253 4.64 -20.24 -51.25
CA LEU A 253 3.77 -20.09 -50.12
C LEU A 253 4.53 -20.35 -48.82
N LYS A 254 4.41 -19.49 -47.81
CA LYS A 254 5.03 -19.66 -46.47
C LYS A 254 4.08 -20.37 -45.53
N LEU A 255 4.45 -21.55 -45.06
CA LEU A 255 3.77 -22.26 -44.00
C LEU A 255 4.38 -21.88 -42.65
N LYS A 256 3.55 -21.86 -41.58
CA LYS A 256 3.99 -21.59 -40.20
C LYS A 256 3.29 -22.53 -39.26
N VAL A 257 4.05 -23.02 -38.29
CA VAL A 257 3.52 -23.76 -37.11
C VAL A 257 4.00 -23.12 -35.83
N SER A 258 3.23 -23.28 -34.78
CA SER A 258 3.55 -22.79 -33.41
C SER A 258 3.54 -23.95 -32.46
N LYS A 259 4.39 -23.87 -31.44
CA LYS A 259 4.40 -24.86 -30.34
C LYS A 259 3.17 -24.72 -29.43
N VAL A 260 2.71 -25.81 -28.86
CA VAL A 260 1.62 -25.89 -27.90
C VAL A 260 2.15 -26.53 -26.61
N PRO A 261 1.93 -25.90 -25.43
CA PRO A 261 1.47 -24.53 -25.27
C PRO A 261 2.53 -23.50 -25.75
N ALA A 262 2.11 -22.27 -25.99
CA ALA A 262 3.01 -21.23 -26.54
C ALA A 262 4.19 -20.90 -25.60
N ASP A 263 4.01 -21.08 -24.29
CA ASP A 263 5.01 -20.91 -23.24
C ASP A 263 5.88 -22.16 -22.97
N ALA A 264 5.80 -23.21 -23.82
CA ALA A 264 6.67 -24.39 -23.69
C ALA A 264 8.15 -24.00 -23.76
N THR A 265 8.96 -24.59 -22.87
CA THR A 265 10.40 -24.28 -22.71
C THR A 265 11.32 -25.27 -23.40
N ASP A 266 10.77 -26.36 -23.92
CA ASP A 266 11.53 -27.34 -24.67
C ASP A 266 12.17 -26.70 -25.91
N ASN A 267 13.28 -27.28 -26.35
CA ASN A 267 13.93 -26.82 -27.57
C ASN A 267 12.96 -26.99 -28.77
N TYR A 268 12.64 -25.88 -29.44
CA TYR A 268 11.68 -25.83 -30.53
C TYR A 268 12.40 -25.71 -31.85
N SER A 269 12.48 -26.83 -32.56
CA SER A 269 12.94 -26.87 -33.97
C SER A 269 11.87 -27.55 -34.81
N VAL A 270 11.67 -27.07 -36.02
CA VAL A 270 10.69 -27.63 -36.97
C VAL A 270 11.42 -28.17 -38.19
N THR A 271 11.16 -29.42 -38.53
CA THR A 271 11.58 -30.05 -39.76
C THR A 271 10.38 -30.13 -40.70
N TRP A 272 10.61 -29.92 -41.98
CA TRP A 272 9.60 -29.92 -43.02
C TRP A 272 9.89 -31.03 -44.03
N SER A 273 8.87 -31.70 -44.49
CA SER A 273 8.93 -32.70 -45.56
C SER A 273 7.70 -32.58 -46.47
N VAL A 274 7.82 -32.97 -47.71
CA VAL A 274 6.74 -33.04 -48.68
C VAL A 274 6.60 -34.47 -49.18
N ALA A 275 5.41 -34.96 -49.39
CA ALA A 275 5.12 -36.32 -49.82
C ALA A 275 5.48 -36.58 -51.29
N ASP A 276 5.21 -35.60 -52.16
CA ASP A 276 5.57 -35.69 -53.59
C ASP A 276 6.32 -34.43 -54.02
N THR A 277 7.60 -34.60 -54.33
CA THR A 277 8.50 -33.52 -54.76
C THR A 277 8.28 -33.11 -56.22
N ASN A 278 7.59 -33.92 -57.01
CA ASN A 278 7.23 -33.57 -58.39
C ASN A 278 6.08 -32.53 -58.44
N ILE A 279 5.22 -32.51 -57.44
CA ILE A 279 4.10 -31.54 -57.32
C ILE A 279 4.54 -30.29 -56.62
N ALA A 280 5.23 -30.39 -55.48
CA ALA A 280 5.74 -29.26 -54.71
C ALA A 280 7.03 -29.58 -54.00
N THR A 281 7.84 -28.56 -53.67
CA THR A 281 9.01 -28.69 -52.81
C THR A 281 8.82 -27.83 -51.54
N VAL A 282 9.48 -28.18 -50.46
CA VAL A 282 9.47 -27.39 -49.19
C VAL A 282 10.89 -27.15 -48.71
N SER A 283 11.20 -25.92 -48.34
CA SER A 283 12.48 -25.54 -47.75
C SER A 283 12.51 -25.78 -46.26
N SER A 284 13.71 -25.79 -45.65
CA SER A 284 13.91 -25.97 -44.20
C SER A 284 13.18 -24.91 -43.34
N ASN A 285 12.84 -23.78 -43.91
CA ASN A 285 12.11 -22.72 -43.22
C ASN A 285 10.58 -22.77 -43.45
N GLY A 286 10.07 -23.80 -44.14
CA GLY A 286 8.64 -24.00 -44.44
C GLY A 286 8.10 -23.18 -45.59
N THR A 287 8.95 -22.74 -46.55
CA THR A 287 8.51 -22.16 -47.82
C THR A 287 8.24 -23.29 -48.79
N VAL A 288 7.01 -23.41 -49.26
CA VAL A 288 6.56 -24.32 -50.29
C VAL A 288 6.68 -23.64 -51.67
N LYS A 289 7.15 -24.35 -52.68
CA LYS A 289 7.16 -23.92 -54.09
C LYS A 289 6.36 -24.92 -54.92
N GLY A 290 5.40 -24.45 -55.69
CA GLY A 290 4.66 -25.24 -56.66
C GLY A 290 5.56 -25.65 -57.84
N VAL A 291 5.56 -26.93 -58.19
CA VAL A 291 6.40 -27.51 -59.28
C VAL A 291 5.52 -27.92 -60.47
N ALA A 292 4.48 -28.70 -60.24
CA ALA A 292 3.53 -29.15 -61.23
C ALA A 292 2.11 -29.18 -60.65
N LEU A 293 1.10 -29.11 -61.52
CA LEU A 293 -0.31 -29.19 -61.13
C LEU A 293 -0.63 -30.49 -60.40
N GLY A 294 -1.43 -30.38 -59.33
CA GLY A 294 -1.85 -31.54 -58.56
C GLY A 294 -1.97 -31.25 -57.07
N GLU A 295 -2.10 -32.31 -56.30
CA GLU A 295 -2.22 -32.24 -54.86
C GLU A 295 -1.11 -33.03 -54.17
N THR A 296 -0.56 -32.49 -53.14
CA THR A 296 0.42 -33.16 -52.26
C THR A 296 0.23 -32.75 -50.80
N THR A 297 0.97 -33.35 -49.92
CA THR A 297 0.98 -32.98 -48.47
C THR A 297 2.35 -32.52 -48.04
N VAL A 298 2.38 -31.48 -47.23
CA VAL A 298 3.58 -31.00 -46.54
C VAL A 298 3.42 -31.20 -45.05
N THR A 299 4.39 -31.89 -44.45
CA THR A 299 4.37 -32.21 -43.01
C THR A 299 5.43 -31.41 -42.28
N ALA A 300 5.01 -30.71 -41.20
CA ALA A 300 5.87 -30.10 -40.20
C ALA A 300 6.01 -31.06 -39.01
N LYS A 301 7.23 -31.24 -38.49
CA LYS A 301 7.49 -32.09 -37.31
C LYS A 301 8.38 -31.36 -36.30
N SER A 302 7.99 -31.41 -35.00
CA SER A 302 8.77 -30.87 -33.88
C SER A 302 8.58 -31.74 -32.62
N ASN A 303 9.66 -32.19 -32.04
CA ASN A 303 9.66 -33.05 -30.83
C ASN A 303 8.66 -34.22 -30.89
N GLY A 304 8.54 -34.88 -32.02
CA GLY A 304 7.61 -36.00 -32.25
C GLY A 304 6.19 -35.62 -32.67
N TRP A 305 5.79 -34.36 -32.48
CA TRP A 305 4.49 -33.84 -32.93
C TRP A 305 4.50 -33.45 -34.40
N THR A 306 3.37 -33.65 -35.08
CA THR A 306 3.23 -33.38 -36.54
C THR A 306 2.01 -32.53 -36.82
N VAL A 307 2.13 -31.71 -37.89
CA VAL A 307 1.03 -31.01 -38.55
C VAL A 307 1.18 -31.22 -40.05
N THR A 308 0.11 -31.63 -40.72
CA THR A 308 0.09 -31.84 -42.18
C THR A 308 -0.75 -30.79 -42.83
N TYR A 309 -0.22 -30.22 -43.93
CA TYR A 309 -0.91 -29.29 -44.82
C TYR A 309 -1.21 -30.01 -46.13
N LYS A 310 -2.46 -29.89 -46.64
CA LYS A 310 -2.82 -30.25 -48.01
C LYS A 310 -2.44 -29.07 -48.92
N ILE A 311 -1.63 -29.32 -49.89
CA ILE A 311 -1.18 -28.33 -50.90
C ILE A 311 -1.76 -28.68 -52.25
N THR A 312 -2.49 -27.73 -52.84
CA THR A 312 -3.00 -27.81 -54.20
C THR A 312 -2.21 -26.83 -55.06
N VAL A 313 -1.54 -27.34 -56.09
CA VAL A 313 -0.84 -26.49 -57.06
C VAL A 313 -1.77 -26.24 -58.25
N THR A 314 -2.02 -24.97 -58.55
CA THR A 314 -2.90 -24.53 -59.64
C THR A 314 -2.14 -23.88 -60.79
N GLU A 315 -2.80 -23.69 -61.92
CA GLU A 315 -2.25 -22.87 -62.95
C GLU A 315 -2.02 -21.43 -62.50
N PRO A 316 -1.01 -20.72 -63.04
CA PRO A 316 -0.87 -19.29 -62.83
C PRO A 316 -2.09 -18.54 -63.33
N VAL A 317 -2.63 -17.62 -62.55
CA VAL A 317 -3.71 -16.75 -63.06
C VAL A 317 -3.12 -15.79 -64.04
N THR A 318 -3.32 -16.08 -65.39
CA THR A 318 -3.07 -15.09 -66.41
C THR A 318 -4.15 -14.04 -66.37
N GLU A 319 -3.79 -12.82 -65.92
CA GLU A 319 -4.69 -11.68 -66.13
C GLU A 319 -5.02 -11.57 -67.63
N SER A 320 -6.24 -11.91 -67.99
CA SER A 320 -6.78 -11.63 -69.30
C SER A 320 -6.82 -10.12 -69.47
N SER A 321 -5.92 -9.60 -70.30
CA SER A 321 -6.02 -8.23 -70.77
C SER A 321 -7.27 -8.14 -71.60
N THR A 322 -8.34 -7.64 -71.08
CA THR A 322 -9.53 -7.23 -71.86
C THR A 322 -9.10 -6.01 -72.66
N GLU A 323 -8.79 -6.22 -73.91
CA GLU A 323 -8.68 -5.13 -74.87
C GLU A 323 -10.03 -4.44 -74.97
N GLU A 324 -10.03 -3.16 -74.63
CA GLU A 324 -11.12 -2.23 -74.84
C GLU A 324 -11.31 -1.96 -76.35
N PRO A 325 -12.49 -2.12 -76.97
CA PRO A 325 -12.70 -1.60 -78.32
C PRO A 325 -12.95 -0.10 -78.28
N SER A 326 -12.03 0.62 -78.88
CA SER A 326 -12.12 2.04 -79.23
C SER A 326 -13.41 2.32 -80.00
N SER A 327 -14.22 3.29 -79.59
CA SER A 327 -15.04 4.10 -80.48
C SER A 327 -15.19 5.52 -79.94
N THR A 328 -14.65 6.40 -80.72
CA THR A 328 -14.80 7.83 -80.89
C THR A 328 -16.25 8.32 -80.72
N GLU A 329 -16.46 9.42 -79.92
CA GLU A 329 -16.97 10.72 -80.41
C GLU A 329 -17.27 11.64 -79.21
N GLU A 330 -16.64 12.77 -79.20
CA GLU A 330 -17.04 14.02 -78.58
C GLU A 330 -18.07 14.76 -79.45
N PRO A 331 -18.74 15.91 -79.07
CA PRO A 331 -18.50 16.76 -77.89
C PRO A 331 -19.77 17.42 -77.31
N SER A 332 -19.52 18.24 -76.38
CA SER A 332 -20.15 19.56 -76.12
C SER A 332 -20.93 19.76 -74.78
N SER A 333 -20.32 20.63 -74.06
CA SER A 333 -20.79 21.84 -73.37
C SER A 333 -21.78 21.80 -72.18
N ASP A 334 -21.33 22.35 -71.24
CA ASP A 334 -21.80 23.54 -70.49
C ASP A 334 -22.34 23.36 -69.07
N ASN A 335 -21.59 23.93 -68.20
CA ASN A 335 -21.93 24.96 -67.20
C ASN A 335 -22.59 24.60 -65.87
N GLN A 336 -21.87 25.04 -64.88
CA GLN A 336 -22.26 25.74 -63.62
C GLN A 336 -22.72 24.95 -62.38
N SER A 337 -21.84 25.08 -61.47
CA SER A 337 -22.03 25.81 -60.16
C SER A 337 -22.67 25.08 -59.01
N SER A 338 -21.92 25.15 -57.99
CA SER A 338 -22.20 25.50 -56.58
C SER A 338 -22.47 24.42 -55.55
N THR A 339 -21.66 24.59 -54.57
CA THR A 339 -21.90 24.44 -53.11
C THR A 339 -21.74 23.06 -52.48
N GLU A 340 -20.62 22.97 -51.77
CA GLU A 340 -20.50 22.17 -50.57
C GLU A 340 -21.68 22.37 -49.58
N PRO A 341 -21.96 21.43 -48.72
CA PRO A 341 -21.25 21.46 -47.47
C PRO A 341 -20.80 20.11 -46.93
N SER A 342 -19.66 20.19 -46.26
CA SER A 342 -19.12 19.40 -45.20
C SER A 342 -20.16 18.74 -44.29
N THR A 343 -19.99 17.44 -44.02
CA THR A 343 -20.35 16.84 -42.73
C THR A 343 -19.33 15.81 -42.33
N ASP A 344 -18.55 16.27 -41.36
CA ASP A 344 -17.69 15.50 -40.48
C ASP A 344 -18.55 14.55 -39.62
N LEU A 345 -18.23 13.28 -39.60
CA LEU A 345 -18.75 12.30 -38.63
C LEU A 345 -17.60 11.67 -37.89
N THR A 346 -17.25 12.27 -36.76
CA THR A 346 -16.46 11.64 -35.69
C THR A 346 -17.28 10.60 -34.94
N PRO A 347 -16.66 9.48 -34.48
CA PRO A 347 -17.34 8.46 -33.69
C PRO A 347 -17.53 8.93 -32.24
N VAL A 348 -18.72 8.71 -31.73
CA VAL A 348 -19.11 8.98 -30.33
C VAL A 348 -18.52 7.90 -29.42
N GLU A 349 -17.71 8.31 -28.44
CA GLU A 349 -17.34 7.48 -27.27
C GLU A 349 -18.49 7.42 -26.27
N PRO A 350 -18.62 6.32 -25.48
CA PRO A 350 -19.67 6.21 -24.48
C PRO A 350 -19.35 7.03 -23.22
N ASP A 351 -20.33 7.82 -22.85
CA ASP A 351 -20.45 8.66 -21.66
C ASP A 351 -20.24 7.87 -20.35
N THR A 352 -19.14 8.18 -19.65
CA THR A 352 -18.98 7.82 -18.23
C THR A 352 -19.30 9.04 -17.39
N THR A 353 -20.52 9.10 -16.88
CA THR A 353 -20.98 10.14 -15.97
C THR A 353 -20.19 10.10 -14.65
N GLU A 354 -19.31 11.06 -14.44
CA GLU A 354 -18.78 11.44 -13.13
C GLU A 354 -19.91 11.98 -12.24
N PRO A 355 -19.88 11.70 -10.91
CA PRO A 355 -20.89 12.24 -10.00
C PRO A 355 -20.69 13.74 -9.79
N THR A 356 -21.80 14.45 -9.90
CA THR A 356 -21.96 15.90 -9.86
C THR A 356 -21.26 16.59 -8.69
N THR A 357 -20.73 17.77 -8.95
CA THR A 357 -20.00 18.72 -8.11
C THR A 357 -20.65 19.03 -6.76
N GLU A 358 -21.97 18.93 -6.61
CA GLU A 358 -22.69 19.21 -5.35
C GLU A 358 -22.37 18.28 -4.17
N LYS A 359 -21.98 17.01 -4.42
CA LYS A 359 -21.56 16.09 -3.36
C LYS A 359 -20.15 16.34 -2.84
N LYS A 360 -19.29 16.97 -3.65
CA LYS A 360 -17.90 17.26 -3.28
C LYS A 360 -17.85 18.46 -2.33
N ASP A 361 -18.69 19.48 -2.57
CA ASP A 361 -18.74 20.69 -1.77
C ASP A 361 -19.34 20.46 -0.38
N PHE A 362 -20.31 19.54 -0.25
CA PHE A 362 -20.88 19.15 1.04
C PHE A 362 -19.87 18.49 1.96
N TRP A 363 -19.01 17.57 1.44
CA TRP A 363 -18.00 16.89 2.27
C TRP A 363 -16.80 17.79 2.59
N GLU A 364 -16.42 18.71 1.72
CA GLU A 364 -15.38 19.69 2.00
C GLU A 364 -15.87 20.75 3.01
N SER A 365 -17.14 21.15 2.98
CA SER A 365 -17.76 22.01 4.00
C SER A 365 -17.76 21.34 5.38
N ILE A 366 -18.12 20.07 5.47
CA ILE A 366 -18.09 19.30 6.73
C ILE A 366 -16.66 19.12 7.24
N LYS A 367 -15.67 18.88 6.36
CA LYS A 367 -14.27 18.82 6.76
C LYS A 367 -13.80 20.13 7.37
N ASN A 368 -14.13 21.26 6.77
CA ASN A 368 -13.74 22.57 7.27
C ASN A 368 -14.42 22.95 8.58
N GLU A 369 -15.63 22.46 8.84
CA GLU A 369 -16.34 22.66 10.11
C GLU A 369 -15.79 21.76 11.24
N ILE A 370 -15.31 20.55 10.91
CA ILE A 370 -14.77 19.58 11.86
C ILE A 370 -13.26 19.81 12.13
N TYR A 371 -12.52 20.37 11.18
CA TYR A 371 -11.06 20.60 11.25
C TYR A 371 -10.69 22.09 11.36
N ASN A 372 -11.35 22.83 12.23
CA ASN A 372 -10.85 24.15 12.61
C ASN A 372 -9.73 23.93 13.65
N GLU A 373 -8.46 24.11 13.22
CA GLU A 373 -7.24 23.82 13.99
C GLU A 373 -7.13 24.57 15.34
N ASN A 374 -8.00 25.54 15.58
CA ASN A 374 -7.99 26.36 16.80
C ASN A 374 -8.84 25.79 17.96
N ASN A 375 -9.49 24.66 17.80
CA ASN A 375 -10.34 24.05 18.84
C ASN A 375 -10.06 22.57 19.07
N MET A 376 -8.80 22.16 19.14
CA MET A 376 -8.41 20.78 19.42
C MET A 376 -8.63 20.39 20.88
N ILE A 377 -9.82 19.88 21.18
CA ILE A 377 -9.99 18.93 22.29
C ILE A 377 -9.16 17.68 21.95
N SER A 378 -8.20 17.30 22.80
CA SER A 378 -7.32 16.16 22.56
C SER A 378 -8.13 14.91 22.19
N LYS A 379 -7.75 14.21 21.10
CA LYS A 379 -8.44 13.01 20.57
C LYS A 379 -8.88 11.98 21.63
N PRO A 380 -8.12 11.68 22.68
CA PRO A 380 -8.57 10.79 23.75
C PRO A 380 -9.80 11.30 24.51
N ARG A 381 -9.93 12.61 24.73
CA ARG A 381 -11.10 13.18 25.42
C ARG A 381 -12.36 13.18 24.55
N TYR A 382 -12.22 13.42 23.27
CA TYR A 382 -13.36 13.35 22.32
C TYR A 382 -13.95 11.94 22.26
N TYR A 383 -13.12 10.90 22.10
CA TYR A 383 -13.59 9.51 22.08
C TYR A 383 -14.18 9.08 23.43
N LEU A 384 -13.61 9.53 24.54
CA LEU A 384 -14.16 9.27 25.86
C LEU A 384 -15.52 9.95 26.07
N THR A 385 -15.66 11.21 25.63
CA THR A 385 -16.93 11.95 25.72
C THR A 385 -17.99 11.32 24.82
N MET A 386 -17.64 10.93 23.60
CA MET A 386 -18.57 10.24 22.69
C MET A 386 -18.97 8.85 23.18
N ALA A 387 -18.03 8.09 23.79
CA ALA A 387 -18.34 6.81 24.40
C ALA A 387 -19.29 6.97 25.61
N VAL A 388 -19.07 7.98 26.47
CA VAL A 388 -19.94 8.27 27.61
C VAL A 388 -21.35 8.69 27.15
N VAL A 389 -21.46 9.54 26.12
CA VAL A 389 -22.76 9.96 25.54
C VAL A 389 -23.48 8.76 24.91
N ALA A 390 -22.76 7.88 24.17
CA ALA A 390 -23.35 6.70 23.57
C ALA A 390 -23.86 5.69 24.61
N VAL A 391 -23.11 5.48 25.71
CA VAL A 391 -23.56 4.63 26.82
C VAL A 391 -24.77 5.24 27.54
N ALA A 392 -24.76 6.56 27.78
CA ALA A 392 -25.88 7.24 28.43
C ALA A 392 -27.17 7.16 27.59
N THR A 393 -27.09 7.35 26.25
CA THR A 393 -28.24 7.25 25.35
C THR A 393 -28.75 5.81 25.24
N ALA A 394 -27.84 4.81 25.21
CA ALA A 394 -28.24 3.40 25.23
C ALA A 394 -28.98 3.01 26.53
N LEU A 395 -28.50 3.47 27.70
CA LEU A 395 -29.15 3.22 28.98
C LEU A 395 -30.51 3.89 29.10
N VAL A 396 -30.69 5.11 28.56
CA VAL A 396 -31.99 5.78 28.50
C VAL A 396 -32.96 5.02 27.60
N SER A 397 -32.52 4.57 26.42
CA SER A 397 -33.35 3.77 25.50
C SER A 397 -33.77 2.45 26.11
N ILE A 398 -32.91 1.72 26.79
CA ILE A 398 -33.23 0.48 27.50
C ILE A 398 -34.20 0.74 28.62
N SER A 399 -34.07 1.82 29.37
CA SER A 399 -34.99 2.19 30.46
C SER A 399 -36.38 2.53 29.94
N VAL A 400 -36.48 3.32 28.85
CA VAL A 400 -37.75 3.69 28.22
C VAL A 400 -38.45 2.44 27.66
N THR A 401 -37.73 1.55 26.97
CA THR A 401 -38.27 0.31 26.44
C THR A 401 -38.78 -0.62 27.55
N TYR A 402 -38.05 -0.71 28.68
CA TYR A 402 -38.45 -1.50 29.83
C TYR A 402 -39.75 -0.96 30.47
N PHE A 403 -39.89 0.36 30.63
CA PHE A 403 -41.11 0.96 31.20
C PHE A 403 -42.31 0.86 30.24
N VAL A 404 -42.11 1.02 28.93
CA VAL A 404 -43.16 0.88 27.93
C VAL A 404 -43.67 -0.57 27.87
N THR A 405 -42.77 -1.56 27.84
CA THR A 405 -43.15 -2.97 27.84
C THR A 405 -43.84 -3.38 29.14
N LYS A 406 -43.38 -2.91 30.29
CA LYS A 406 -43.98 -3.21 31.58
C LYS A 406 -45.37 -2.52 31.75
N GLY A 407 -45.56 -1.33 31.19
CA GLY A 407 -46.83 -0.63 31.10
C GLY A 407 -47.83 -1.39 30.25
N TYR A 408 -47.39 -1.91 29.10
CA TYR A 408 -48.20 -2.70 28.16
C TYR A 408 -48.69 -4.02 28.77
N TYR A 409 -47.86 -4.74 29.49
CA TYR A 409 -48.24 -5.97 30.20
C TYR A 409 -49.19 -5.71 31.38
N LYS A 410 -49.12 -4.54 32.02
CA LYS A 410 -50.00 -4.20 33.15
C LYS A 410 -51.38 -3.76 32.72
N THR A 411 -51.53 -3.23 31.50
CA THR A 411 -52.85 -2.90 30.91
C THR A 411 -53.54 -4.11 30.34
N ARG A 412 -52.81 -5.11 29.83
CA ARG A 412 -53.39 -6.32 29.23
C ARG A 412 -53.96 -7.30 30.29
N ASN A 413 -53.34 -7.34 31.48
CA ASN A 413 -53.85 -8.19 32.59
C ASN A 413 -55.01 -7.54 33.37
N LYS A 414 -55.50 -6.36 32.99
CA LYS A 414 -56.68 -5.73 33.58
C LYS A 414 -57.94 -5.80 32.68
N SER A 415 -57.80 -6.33 31.46
CA SER A 415 -58.91 -6.53 30.54
C SER A 415 -59.47 -7.98 30.56
N ASP A 416 -58.88 -8.87 31.36
CA ASP A 416 -59.25 -10.28 31.45
C ASP A 416 -59.74 -10.66 32.88
N GLU A 417 -60.09 -9.68 33.72
CA GLU A 417 -60.92 -9.78 34.91
C GLU A 417 -62.20 -8.91 34.64
#